data_98a1e9e486d9b809f4b79fde54b65095
#
_entry.id   98a1e9e486d9b809f4b79fde54b65095
#
_cell.length_a   1.000
_cell.length_b   1.000
_cell.length_c   1.000
_cell.angle_alpha   90.00
_cell.angle_beta   90.00
_cell.angle_gamma   90.00
#
_symmetry.space_group_name_H-M   'P 1'
#
loop_
_entity.id
_entity.type
_entity.pdbx_description
1 polymer ?
#
loop_
_entity_poly.entity_id
_entity_poly.type
_entity_poly.pdbx_seq_one_letter_code
_entity_poly.pdbx_strand_id
1 'polypeptide(L)'
;MTNSADPEMEARIQARSAPDSWSWKSQGGVTSVKNQASCGSCAVFASVAAIDTCFWQVTGRLVDDLSEQHVMDCAYGYGYGNAGCDGGFMVSYMEWIKDENDGFVEMESCDPYTATDGFCTDDDSCNYGDAKVTGVYSSWSPNEPDMKEMVYLNPVGTAIYVRNKKTLNFPTNILFRPPTCSTTVAASTTTPGAVRAPTGAT
;
A
#
# COMPACT_ATOMS: atom_id res chain seq x y z
N MET A 1 10.68 8.84 15.09
CA MET A 1 10.14 8.60 13.72
C MET A 1 9.89 9.96 13.10
N THR A 2 10.56 10.27 12.01
CA THR A 2 10.43 11.54 11.29
C THR A 2 9.41 11.37 10.17
N ASN A 3 8.70 12.45 9.80
CA ASN A 3 7.93 12.46 8.56
C ASN A 3 8.87 12.20 7.39
N SER A 4 8.42 11.45 6.40
CA SER A 4 9.15 11.33 5.13
C SER A 4 9.13 12.71 4.46
N ALA A 5 10.30 13.25 4.18
CA ALA A 5 10.42 14.56 3.52
C ALA A 5 10.28 14.35 2.00
N ASP A 6 9.08 14.59 1.49
CA ASP A 6 8.82 14.71 0.06
C ASP A 6 8.36 16.16 -0.22
N PRO A 7 9.27 17.05 -0.69
CA PRO A 7 8.95 18.46 -0.90
C PRO A 7 7.84 18.70 -1.92
N GLU A 8 7.70 17.83 -2.93
CA GLU A 8 6.64 17.96 -3.92
C GLU A 8 5.28 17.63 -3.30
N MET A 9 5.20 16.54 -2.53
CA MET A 9 3.98 16.16 -1.82
C MET A 9 3.59 17.23 -0.80
N GLU A 10 4.54 17.77 -0.03
CA GLU A 10 4.29 18.87 0.90
C GLU A 10 3.73 20.11 0.19
N ALA A 11 4.30 20.49 -0.95
CA ALA A 11 3.79 21.63 -1.73
C ALA A 11 2.37 21.39 -2.24
N ARG A 12 2.06 20.16 -2.70
CA ARG A 12 0.70 19.77 -3.13
C ARG A 12 -0.30 19.81 -1.97
N ILE A 13 0.08 19.32 -0.80
CA ILE A 13 -0.75 19.38 0.42
C ILE A 13 -1.04 20.84 0.79
N GLN A 14 -0.07 21.72 0.69
CA GLN A 14 -0.25 23.15 0.99
C GLN A 14 -1.10 23.90 -0.05
N ALA A 15 -1.29 23.37 -1.23
CA ALA A 15 -2.13 23.97 -2.28
C ALA A 15 -3.62 24.00 -1.94
N ARG A 16 -4.08 23.14 -1.01
CA ARG A 16 -5.47 23.12 -0.51
C ARG A 16 -6.52 23.01 -1.63
N SER A 17 -6.33 22.03 -2.51
CA SER A 17 -7.20 21.83 -3.68
C SER A 17 -8.31 20.81 -3.47
N ALA A 18 -8.33 20.14 -2.31
CA ALA A 18 -9.32 19.11 -1.99
C ALA A 18 -10.75 19.70 -1.94
N PRO A 19 -11.74 19.03 -2.58
CA PRO A 19 -13.14 19.40 -2.49
C PRO A 19 -13.71 19.13 -1.08
N ASP A 20 -14.91 19.64 -0.80
CA ASP A 20 -15.59 19.43 0.50
C ASP A 20 -15.79 17.95 0.84
N SER A 21 -15.95 17.10 -0.18
CA SER A 21 -16.05 15.64 -0.02
C SER A 21 -15.35 14.91 -1.14
N TRP A 22 -14.70 13.80 -0.80
CA TRP A 22 -14.02 12.93 -1.74
C TRP A 22 -14.13 11.47 -1.34
N SER A 23 -14.25 10.55 -2.31
CA SER A 23 -14.23 9.11 -2.08
C SER A 23 -13.68 8.39 -3.30
N TRP A 24 -12.59 7.68 -3.14
CA TRP A 24 -12.00 6.84 -4.18
C TRP A 24 -12.97 5.76 -4.66
N LYS A 25 -13.83 5.23 -3.77
CA LYS A 25 -14.88 4.29 -4.14
C LYS A 25 -15.87 4.90 -5.12
N SER A 26 -16.31 6.14 -4.91
CA SER A 26 -17.24 6.82 -5.83
C SER A 26 -16.60 7.16 -7.17
N GLN A 27 -15.27 7.24 -7.22
CA GLN A 27 -14.51 7.41 -8.46
C GLN A 27 -14.33 6.09 -9.24
N GLY A 28 -14.67 4.94 -8.64
CA GLY A 28 -14.47 3.62 -9.24
C GLY A 28 -13.07 3.03 -9.03
N GLY A 29 -12.27 3.65 -8.16
CA GLY A 29 -10.87 3.28 -7.94
C GLY A 29 -10.62 2.30 -6.80
N VAL A 30 -11.65 1.61 -6.29
CA VAL A 30 -11.53 0.68 -5.16
C VAL A 30 -11.95 -0.71 -5.60
N THR A 31 -11.12 -1.70 -5.33
CA THR A 31 -11.37 -3.13 -5.57
C THR A 31 -12.48 -3.67 -4.66
N SER A 32 -12.81 -4.95 -4.78
CA SER A 32 -13.80 -5.61 -3.93
C SER A 32 -13.35 -5.65 -2.46
N VAL A 33 -14.31 -5.72 -1.55
CA VAL A 33 -14.02 -5.84 -0.11
C VAL A 33 -13.40 -7.19 0.17
N LYS A 34 -12.21 -7.19 0.77
CA LYS A 34 -11.48 -8.38 1.21
C LYS A 34 -11.72 -8.68 2.69
N ASN A 35 -11.30 -9.85 3.17
CA ASN A 35 -11.47 -10.29 4.55
C ASN A 35 -10.16 -10.87 5.09
N GLN A 36 -9.56 -10.21 6.08
CA GLN A 36 -8.33 -10.69 6.75
C GLN A 36 -8.54 -11.91 7.66
N ALA A 37 -9.78 -12.33 7.89
CA ALA A 37 -10.14 -13.43 8.78
C ALA A 37 -9.55 -13.28 10.21
N SER A 38 -9.02 -14.37 10.80
CA SER A 38 -8.46 -14.38 12.16
C SER A 38 -6.96 -14.13 12.19
N CYS A 39 -6.45 -13.26 11.33
CA CYS A 39 -5.05 -12.86 11.25
C CYS A 39 -4.93 -11.34 11.45
N GLY A 40 -3.91 -10.89 12.19
CA GLY A 40 -3.65 -9.47 12.47
C GLY A 40 -3.04 -8.69 11.29
N SER A 41 -3.35 -9.06 10.06
CA SER A 41 -2.78 -8.52 8.82
C SER A 41 -3.39 -7.20 8.33
N CYS A 42 -4.14 -6.49 9.18
CA CYS A 42 -4.83 -5.25 8.75
C CYS A 42 -3.90 -4.19 8.14
N ALA A 43 -2.64 -4.10 8.59
CA ALA A 43 -1.67 -3.18 8.04
C ALA A 43 -1.27 -3.54 6.60
N VAL A 44 -1.16 -4.83 6.30
CA VAL A 44 -0.90 -5.34 4.94
C VAL A 44 -2.08 -5.01 4.03
N PHE A 45 -3.31 -5.37 4.43
CA PHE A 45 -4.52 -5.07 3.66
C PHE A 45 -4.66 -3.57 3.36
N ALA A 46 -4.39 -2.70 4.35
CA ALA A 46 -4.43 -1.26 4.14
C ALA A 46 -3.35 -0.77 3.17
N SER A 47 -2.17 -1.40 3.17
CA SER A 47 -1.08 -1.07 2.25
C SER A 47 -1.40 -1.50 0.83
N VAL A 48 -1.82 -2.74 0.63
CA VAL A 48 -2.15 -3.30 -0.69
C VAL A 48 -3.35 -2.56 -1.29
N ALA A 49 -4.43 -2.33 -0.53
CA ALA A 49 -5.58 -1.58 -1.02
C ALA A 49 -5.24 -0.13 -1.45
N ALA A 50 -4.28 0.51 -0.78
CA ALA A 50 -3.81 1.83 -1.19
C ALA A 50 -3.03 1.75 -2.51
N ILE A 51 -2.25 0.70 -2.74
CA ILE A 51 -1.52 0.45 -3.98
C ILE A 51 -2.49 0.16 -5.13
N ASP A 52 -3.50 -0.68 -4.93
CA ASP A 52 -4.54 -0.97 -5.91
C ASP A 52 -5.23 0.30 -6.42
N THR A 53 -5.66 1.16 -5.48
CA THR A 53 -6.31 2.43 -5.81
C THR A 53 -5.35 3.40 -6.51
N CYS A 54 -4.09 3.42 -6.08
CA CYS A 54 -3.05 4.24 -6.69
C CYS A 54 -2.78 3.80 -8.13
N PHE A 55 -2.73 2.50 -8.41
CA PHE A 55 -2.64 1.96 -9.76
C PHE A 55 -3.81 2.41 -10.64
N TRP A 56 -5.04 2.30 -10.13
CA TRP A 56 -6.20 2.81 -10.83
C TRP A 56 -6.10 4.30 -11.15
N GLN A 57 -5.61 5.11 -10.22
CA GLN A 57 -5.43 6.55 -10.41
C GLN A 57 -4.50 6.86 -11.60
N VAL A 58 -3.47 6.05 -11.79
CA VAL A 58 -2.47 6.23 -12.87
C VAL A 58 -2.96 5.66 -14.20
N THR A 59 -3.58 4.48 -14.17
CA THR A 59 -3.89 3.71 -15.39
C THR A 59 -5.34 3.81 -15.86
N GLY A 60 -6.26 4.26 -14.98
CA GLY A 60 -7.70 4.21 -15.21
C GLY A 60 -8.30 2.80 -15.17
N ARG A 61 -7.52 1.79 -14.79
CA ARG A 61 -7.95 0.38 -14.69
C ARG A 61 -7.79 -0.09 -13.25
N LEU A 62 -8.75 -0.88 -12.75
CA LEU A 62 -8.53 -1.64 -11.53
C LEU A 62 -7.49 -2.73 -11.80
N VAL A 63 -6.61 -2.98 -10.84
CA VAL A 63 -5.68 -4.12 -10.90
C VAL A 63 -6.48 -5.41 -10.77
N ASP A 64 -5.95 -6.45 -11.39
CA ASP A 64 -6.32 -7.80 -11.02
C ASP A 64 -5.66 -8.07 -9.67
N ASP A 65 -6.41 -8.05 -8.62
CA ASP A 65 -6.16 -8.45 -7.24
C ASP A 65 -4.68 -8.74 -6.83
N LEU A 66 -4.06 -7.84 -6.07
CA LEU A 66 -2.71 -8.00 -5.56
C LEU A 66 -2.71 -8.87 -4.28
N SER A 67 -1.64 -9.65 -4.06
CA SER A 67 -1.51 -10.57 -2.95
C SER A 67 -1.13 -9.87 -1.64
N GLU A 68 -1.99 -9.93 -0.65
CA GLU A 68 -1.65 -9.60 0.72
C GLU A 68 -0.75 -10.67 1.35
N GLN A 69 -0.88 -11.94 0.97
CA GLN A 69 -0.06 -13.01 1.51
C GLN A 69 1.41 -12.81 1.16
N HIS A 70 1.72 -12.57 -0.11
CA HIS A 70 3.08 -12.28 -0.56
C HIS A 70 3.73 -11.14 0.24
N VAL A 71 3.03 -10.02 0.38
CA VAL A 71 3.56 -8.88 1.15
C VAL A 71 3.73 -9.23 2.63
N MET A 72 2.80 -9.99 3.21
CA MET A 72 2.85 -10.38 4.61
C MET A 72 4.05 -11.27 4.91
N ASP A 73 4.27 -12.30 4.09
CA ASP A 73 5.27 -13.32 4.32
C ASP A 73 6.67 -12.84 3.95
N CYS A 74 6.81 -12.12 2.84
CA CYS A 74 8.10 -11.66 2.37
C CYS A 74 8.62 -10.42 3.11
N ALA A 75 7.75 -9.56 3.62
CA ALA A 75 8.15 -8.42 4.44
C ALA A 75 8.28 -8.76 5.93
N TYR A 76 8.21 -10.03 6.32
CA TYR A 76 8.30 -10.44 7.72
C TYR A 76 9.63 -10.00 8.36
N GLY A 77 9.54 -9.34 9.51
CA GLY A 77 10.71 -8.81 10.23
C GLY A 77 11.33 -7.54 9.66
N TYR A 78 10.84 -7.03 8.53
CA TYR A 78 11.34 -5.80 7.92
C TYR A 78 10.90 -4.54 8.70
N GLY A 79 11.79 -3.57 8.77
CA GLY A 79 11.52 -2.23 9.31
C GLY A 79 11.17 -2.22 10.79
N TYR A 80 10.00 -1.68 11.11
CA TYR A 80 9.53 -1.51 12.50
C TYR A 80 8.82 -2.75 13.07
N GLY A 81 9.16 -3.95 12.59
CA GLY A 81 8.65 -5.20 13.14
C GLY A 81 7.35 -5.64 12.46
N ASN A 82 7.40 -5.81 11.15
CA ASN A 82 6.37 -6.57 10.45
C ASN A 82 6.39 -8.01 10.97
N ALA A 83 5.28 -8.46 11.53
CA ALA A 83 5.17 -9.74 12.24
C ALA A 83 4.01 -10.59 11.72
N GLY A 84 3.69 -10.49 10.43
CA GLY A 84 2.67 -11.29 9.79
C GLY A 84 1.31 -11.13 10.46
N CYS A 85 0.74 -12.25 10.92
CA CYS A 85 -0.54 -12.27 11.64
C CYS A 85 -0.49 -11.61 13.04
N ASP A 86 0.67 -11.35 13.60
CA ASP A 86 0.83 -10.62 14.86
C ASP A 86 0.87 -9.10 14.68
N GLY A 87 0.74 -8.62 13.44
CA GLY A 87 0.62 -7.20 13.12
C GLY A 87 1.84 -6.62 12.41
N GLY A 88 1.85 -5.28 12.31
CA GLY A 88 2.92 -4.56 11.65
C GLY A 88 2.52 -3.11 11.40
N PHE A 89 3.38 -2.40 10.67
CA PHE A 89 3.13 -1.01 10.32
C PHE A 89 3.02 -0.85 8.79
N MET A 90 1.95 -0.22 8.33
CA MET A 90 1.71 0.03 6.89
C MET A 90 2.92 0.61 6.18
N VAL A 91 3.62 1.53 6.85
CA VAL A 91 4.83 2.13 6.30
C VAL A 91 5.92 1.10 6.02
N SER A 92 6.17 0.20 6.97
CA SER A 92 7.21 -0.81 6.82
C SER A 92 6.90 -1.75 5.67
N TYR A 93 5.62 -2.13 5.49
CA TYR A 93 5.21 -2.92 4.33
C TYR A 93 5.39 -2.16 3.01
N MET A 94 4.97 -0.88 2.95
CA MET A 94 5.13 -0.07 1.74
C MET A 94 6.61 0.23 1.42
N GLU A 95 7.44 0.47 2.44
CA GLU A 95 8.89 0.66 2.28
C GLU A 95 9.54 -0.65 1.79
N TRP A 96 9.15 -1.81 2.34
CA TRP A 96 9.63 -3.09 1.85
C TRP A 96 9.28 -3.30 0.37
N ILE A 97 8.04 -3.07 -0.03
CA ILE A 97 7.62 -3.19 -1.43
C ILE A 97 8.49 -2.31 -2.33
N LYS A 98 8.72 -1.05 -1.91
CA LYS A 98 9.50 -0.09 -2.69
C LYS A 98 10.99 -0.44 -2.76
N ASP A 99 11.60 -0.81 -1.63
CA ASP A 99 13.06 -0.86 -1.49
C ASP A 99 13.62 -2.27 -1.70
N GLU A 100 12.89 -3.31 -1.28
CA GLU A 100 13.36 -4.70 -1.35
C GLU A 100 12.69 -5.50 -2.46
N ASN A 101 11.47 -5.14 -2.87
CA ASN A 101 10.71 -5.84 -3.91
C ASN A 101 10.56 -5.04 -5.22
N ASP A 102 11.53 -4.20 -5.52
CA ASP A 102 11.55 -3.37 -6.75
C ASP A 102 10.29 -2.53 -6.98
N GLY A 103 9.46 -2.34 -5.96
CA GLY A 103 8.21 -1.60 -5.99
C GLY A 103 7.00 -2.38 -6.50
N PHE A 104 7.11 -3.68 -6.71
CA PHE A 104 6.01 -4.52 -7.22
C PHE A 104 5.39 -5.39 -6.12
N VAL A 105 4.17 -5.86 -6.36
CA VAL A 105 3.46 -6.85 -5.55
C VAL A 105 2.98 -7.96 -6.48
N GLU A 106 3.10 -9.22 -6.05
CA GLU A 106 2.56 -10.36 -6.81
C GLU A 106 1.04 -10.33 -6.88
N MET A 107 0.50 -11.03 -7.87
CA MET A 107 -0.94 -11.21 -8.02
C MET A 107 -1.48 -12.21 -6.99
N GLU A 108 -2.69 -11.98 -6.49
CA GLU A 108 -3.40 -12.90 -5.57
C GLU A 108 -3.52 -14.32 -6.14
N SER A 109 -3.56 -14.47 -7.46
CA SER A 109 -3.59 -15.79 -8.13
C SER A 109 -2.28 -16.58 -7.98
N CYS A 110 -1.18 -15.91 -7.67
CA CYS A 110 0.13 -16.53 -7.44
C CYS A 110 0.29 -16.98 -5.99
N ASP A 111 -0.02 -16.08 -5.06
CA ASP A 111 0.08 -16.34 -3.62
C ASP A 111 -1.24 -15.96 -2.94
N PRO A 112 -2.24 -16.87 -2.96
CA PRO A 112 -3.56 -16.59 -2.40
C PRO A 112 -3.55 -16.42 -0.89
N TYR A 113 -4.34 -15.48 -0.39
CA TYR A 113 -4.43 -15.19 1.04
C TYR A 113 -4.96 -16.38 1.86
N THR A 114 -4.16 -16.85 2.82
CA THR A 114 -4.45 -18.01 3.68
C THR A 114 -4.83 -17.66 5.11
N ALA A 115 -4.69 -16.40 5.54
CA ALA A 115 -4.90 -15.92 6.91
C ALA A 115 -4.00 -16.62 7.96
N THR A 116 -2.83 -17.08 7.54
CA THR A 116 -1.79 -17.68 8.38
C THR A 116 -0.43 -17.19 7.91
N ASP A 117 0.55 -17.12 8.83
CA ASP A 117 1.93 -16.85 8.47
C ASP A 117 2.48 -17.98 7.60
N GLY A 118 3.13 -17.63 6.52
CA GLY A 118 3.77 -18.53 5.57
C GLY A 118 5.28 -18.28 5.47
N PHE A 119 5.85 -18.76 4.38
CA PHE A 119 7.23 -18.48 4.01
C PHE A 119 7.23 -17.67 2.73
N CYS A 120 8.11 -16.70 2.64
CA CYS A 120 8.31 -15.95 1.40
C CYS A 120 8.66 -16.93 0.28
N THR A 121 7.80 -17.02 -0.70
CA THR A 121 8.00 -17.81 -1.92
C THR A 121 8.16 -16.82 -3.06
N ASP A 122 9.41 -16.56 -3.43
CA ASP A 122 9.73 -15.77 -4.63
C ASP A 122 9.65 -16.73 -5.83
N ASP A 123 8.49 -16.82 -6.46
CA ASP A 123 8.30 -17.67 -7.63
C ASP A 123 8.48 -16.85 -8.90
N ASP A 124 9.64 -17.02 -9.56
CA ASP A 124 9.96 -16.36 -10.83
C ASP A 124 8.93 -16.60 -11.94
N SER A 125 8.01 -17.56 -11.77
CA SER A 125 6.91 -17.81 -12.69
C SER A 125 5.67 -16.98 -12.42
N CYS A 126 5.61 -16.32 -11.27
CA CYS A 126 4.48 -15.48 -10.88
C CYS A 126 4.44 -14.15 -11.62
N ASN A 127 3.22 -13.72 -11.90
CA ASN A 127 3.02 -12.39 -12.45
C ASN A 127 2.96 -11.35 -11.31
N TYR A 128 3.69 -10.27 -11.50
CA TYR A 128 3.56 -9.08 -10.68
C TYR A 128 2.51 -8.15 -11.24
N GLY A 129 1.90 -7.35 -10.37
CA GLY A 129 1.04 -6.26 -10.82
C GLY A 129 1.80 -5.27 -11.70
N ASP A 130 1.12 -4.69 -12.68
CA ASP A 130 1.71 -3.73 -13.63
C ASP A 130 2.11 -2.38 -12.99
N ALA A 131 1.77 -2.17 -11.70
CA ALA A 131 2.05 -0.94 -10.96
C ALA A 131 3.32 -1.04 -10.15
N LYS A 132 4.11 0.05 -10.16
CA LYS A 132 5.32 0.18 -9.38
C LYS A 132 5.15 1.25 -8.29
N VAL A 133 5.39 0.88 -7.03
CA VAL A 133 5.53 1.83 -5.93
C VAL A 133 6.91 2.48 -6.03
N THR A 134 6.96 3.77 -6.29
CA THR A 134 8.22 4.52 -6.46
C THR A 134 8.54 5.44 -5.30
N GLY A 135 7.54 5.70 -4.44
CA GLY A 135 7.71 6.53 -3.26
C GLY A 135 6.69 6.21 -2.18
N VAL A 136 7.05 6.49 -0.94
CA VAL A 136 6.18 6.36 0.23
C VAL A 136 6.26 7.66 1.02
N TYR A 137 5.14 8.37 1.10
CA TYR A 137 5.03 9.56 1.95
C TYR A 137 4.35 9.21 3.26
N SER A 138 4.77 9.80 4.36
CA SER A 138 4.18 9.54 5.66
C SER A 138 4.08 10.78 6.53
N SER A 139 2.96 10.89 7.25
CA SER A 139 2.78 11.91 8.29
C SER A 139 2.20 11.29 9.56
N TRP A 140 2.81 11.59 10.71
CA TRP A 140 2.43 10.99 11.99
C TRP A 140 1.29 11.71 12.71
N SER A 141 1.06 12.97 12.40
CA SER A 141 0.03 13.78 13.04
C SER A 141 -0.43 14.90 12.11
N PRO A 142 -0.99 14.57 10.94
CA PRO A 142 -1.51 15.60 10.05
C PRO A 142 -2.70 16.28 10.71
N ASN A 143 -2.84 17.57 10.53
CA ASN A 143 -4.07 18.28 10.87
C ASN A 143 -5.20 17.90 9.89
N GLU A 144 -6.45 18.22 10.20
CA GLU A 144 -7.59 17.86 9.36
C GLU A 144 -7.50 18.40 7.93
N PRO A 145 -7.11 19.68 7.68
CA PRO A 145 -6.91 20.15 6.32
C PRO A 145 -5.84 19.39 5.53
N ASP A 146 -4.69 19.08 6.14
CA ASP A 146 -3.63 18.32 5.49
C ASP A 146 -4.11 16.90 5.16
N MET A 147 -4.85 16.28 6.07
CA MET A 147 -5.42 14.96 5.88
C MET A 147 -6.42 14.90 4.71
N LYS A 148 -7.31 15.90 4.60
CA LYS A 148 -8.24 15.99 3.48
C LYS A 148 -7.50 16.08 2.15
N GLU A 149 -6.45 16.89 2.11
CA GLU A 149 -5.63 17.04 0.91
C GLU A 149 -4.88 15.75 0.58
N MET A 150 -4.28 15.08 1.57
CA MET A 150 -3.62 13.80 1.37
C MET A 150 -4.55 12.74 0.78
N VAL A 151 -5.78 12.61 1.32
CA VAL A 151 -6.79 11.67 0.82
C VAL A 151 -7.25 12.03 -0.60
N TYR A 152 -7.32 13.30 -0.93
CA TYR A 152 -7.68 13.75 -2.28
C TYR A 152 -6.58 13.48 -3.30
N LEU A 153 -5.33 13.71 -2.92
CA LEU A 153 -4.18 13.53 -3.80
C LEU A 153 -3.87 12.05 -4.08
N ASN A 154 -3.97 11.20 -3.05
CA ASN A 154 -3.66 9.78 -3.16
C ASN A 154 -4.51 8.96 -2.17
N PRO A 155 -4.72 7.65 -2.44
CA PRO A 155 -5.28 6.74 -1.44
C PRO A 155 -4.36 6.66 -0.22
N VAL A 156 -4.96 6.56 0.97
CA VAL A 156 -4.25 6.66 2.24
C VAL A 156 -4.56 5.45 3.11
N GLY A 157 -3.54 4.67 3.47
CA GLY A 157 -3.62 3.68 4.53
C GLY A 157 -3.58 4.38 5.91
N THR A 158 -4.50 4.01 6.81
CA THR A 158 -4.58 4.61 8.15
C THR A 158 -4.86 3.57 9.22
N ALA A 159 -4.31 3.79 10.42
CA ALA A 159 -4.64 3.00 11.60
C ALA A 159 -5.62 3.79 12.50
N ILE A 160 -6.65 3.11 12.98
CA ILE A 160 -7.62 3.68 13.90
C ILE A 160 -7.63 2.89 15.22
N TYR A 161 -7.75 3.60 16.34
CA TYR A 161 -7.93 2.96 17.64
C TYR A 161 -9.42 2.79 17.95
N VAL A 162 -9.88 1.54 18.11
CA VAL A 162 -11.27 1.23 18.44
C VAL A 162 -11.39 0.94 19.94
N ARG A 163 -11.85 1.90 20.72
CA ARG A 163 -11.99 1.77 22.18
C ARG A 163 -13.26 1.03 22.62
N ASN A 164 -14.30 0.98 21.79
CA ASN A 164 -15.55 0.29 22.07
C ASN A 164 -16.36 0.05 20.79
N LYS A 165 -17.00 -1.12 20.65
CA LYS A 165 -17.85 -1.46 19.49
C LYS A 165 -19.04 -0.50 19.24
N LYS A 166 -19.31 0.45 20.13
CA LYS A 166 -20.46 1.36 20.07
C LYS A 166 -20.14 2.82 19.73
N THR A 167 -18.87 3.22 19.68
CA THR A 167 -18.53 4.62 19.42
C THR A 167 -17.23 4.69 18.64
N LEU A 168 -17.33 4.88 17.33
CA LEU A 168 -16.21 5.31 16.49
C LEU A 168 -15.96 6.80 16.77
N ASN A 169 -15.26 7.09 17.85
CA ASN A 169 -14.64 8.39 18.02
C ASN A 169 -13.26 8.31 17.38
N PHE A 170 -13.04 9.02 16.30
CA PHE A 170 -11.73 9.18 15.68
C PHE A 170 -10.81 9.91 16.67
N PRO A 171 -9.81 9.25 17.27
CA PRO A 171 -8.82 9.95 18.07
C PRO A 171 -7.88 10.75 17.17
N THR A 172 -7.42 11.86 17.68
CA THR A 172 -6.54 12.80 16.97
C THR A 172 -5.13 12.29 16.63
N ASN A 173 -4.83 11.03 16.94
CA ASN A 173 -3.53 10.40 16.65
C ASN A 173 -3.73 9.27 15.63
N ILE A 174 -4.01 9.64 14.38
CA ILE A 174 -4.16 8.69 13.29
C ILE A 174 -2.86 8.74 12.47
N LEU A 175 -2.25 7.56 12.28
CA LEU A 175 -1.15 7.41 11.35
C LEU A 175 -1.71 7.39 9.92
N PHE A 176 -1.34 8.37 9.11
CA PHE A 176 -1.69 8.42 7.70
C PHE A 176 -0.47 8.17 6.85
N ARG A 177 -0.63 7.37 5.81
CA ARG A 177 0.41 7.19 4.79
C ARG A 177 -0.19 6.94 3.42
N PRO A 178 -0.13 7.89 2.48
CA PRO A 178 -0.36 7.61 1.08
C PRO A 178 0.91 7.04 0.44
N PRO A 179 0.80 6.03 -0.42
CA PRO A 179 1.83 5.73 -1.40
C PRO A 179 1.92 6.90 -2.40
N THR A 180 3.11 7.27 -2.81
CA THR A 180 3.26 8.11 -3.99
C THR A 180 3.36 7.21 -5.20
N CYS A 181 2.32 7.15 -6.00
CA CYS A 181 2.41 6.59 -7.34
C CYS A 181 3.05 7.62 -8.24
N SER A 182 4.31 7.45 -8.52
CA SER A 182 4.96 8.19 -9.60
C SER A 182 4.57 7.55 -10.93
N THR A 183 4.32 8.38 -11.92
CA THR A 183 3.90 8.05 -13.29
C THR A 183 5.01 7.41 -14.14
N THR A 184 5.96 6.71 -13.55
CA THR A 184 6.84 5.88 -14.33
C THR A 184 6.18 4.51 -14.50
N VAL A 185 5.06 4.48 -15.22
CA VAL A 185 4.65 3.27 -15.90
C VAL A 185 5.74 3.02 -16.93
N ALA A 186 6.69 2.15 -16.60
CA ALA A 186 7.43 1.48 -17.65
C ALA A 186 6.36 0.68 -18.40
N ALA A 187 5.86 1.24 -19.51
CA ALA A 187 5.12 0.47 -20.48
C ALA A 187 6.10 -0.60 -20.96
N SER A 188 6.12 -1.73 -20.24
CA SER A 188 6.75 -2.93 -20.72
C SER A 188 5.94 -3.38 -21.93
N THR A 189 6.34 -2.93 -23.12
CA THR A 189 6.02 -3.62 -24.36
C THR A 189 6.89 -4.88 -24.39
N THR A 190 6.80 -5.71 -23.39
CA THR A 190 7.44 -7.02 -23.36
C THR A 190 6.37 -8.07 -23.34
N THR A 191 6.37 -8.81 -24.42
CA THR A 191 5.86 -10.16 -24.60
C THR A 191 5.93 -10.95 -23.26
N PRO A 192 4.91 -11.74 -22.89
CA PRO A 192 4.97 -12.61 -21.70
C PRO A 192 6.23 -13.47 -21.77
N GLY A 193 7.13 -13.32 -20.82
CA GLY A 193 8.34 -14.14 -20.77
C GLY A 193 9.67 -13.42 -20.44
N ALA A 194 9.66 -12.18 -19.98
CA ALA A 194 10.90 -11.54 -19.53
C ALA A 194 11.24 -11.97 -18.09
N VAL A 195 12.09 -12.96 -17.99
CA VAL A 195 12.70 -13.46 -16.75
C VAL A 195 13.54 -12.35 -16.11
N ARG A 196 13.28 -12.06 -14.83
CA ARG A 196 14.15 -11.25 -13.96
C ARG A 196 15.53 -11.90 -13.88
N ALA A 197 16.60 -11.15 -14.09
CA ALA A 197 17.94 -11.63 -13.86
C ALA A 197 18.20 -11.82 -12.36
N PRO A 198 18.79 -12.93 -11.90
CA PRO A 198 19.06 -13.15 -10.50
C PRO A 198 20.06 -12.09 -9.98
N THR A 199 19.69 -11.34 -8.94
CA THR A 199 20.63 -10.51 -8.21
C THR A 199 21.54 -11.44 -7.42
N GLY A 200 22.79 -11.56 -7.89
CA GLY A 200 23.79 -12.40 -7.28
C GLY A 200 24.11 -11.98 -5.84
N ALA A 201 23.97 -12.95 -4.94
CA ALA A 201 24.55 -12.88 -3.61
C ALA A 201 26.09 -12.95 -3.72
N THR A 202 26.77 -12.01 -3.16
CA THR A 202 28.17 -12.11 -2.71
C THR A 202 28.27 -11.70 -1.27
#